data_63ba1f3bcf0d54e2f506c3d5b1da1ebd
#
_entry.id   63ba1f3bcf0d54e2f506c3d5b1da1ebd
#
_cell.length_a   1.000
_cell.length_b   1.000
_cell.length_c   1.000
_cell.angle_alpha   90.00
_cell.angle_beta   90.00
_cell.angle_gamma   90.00
#
_symmetry.space_group_name_H-M   'P 1'
#
loop_
_entity.id
_entity.type
_entity.pdbx_description
1 polymer ?
#
loop_
_entity_poly.entity_id
_entity_poly.type
_entity_poly.pdbx_seq_one_letter_code
_entity_poly.pdbx_strand_id
1 'polypeptide(L)'
;RNLTFNDLNVLKHNPSMPYHDPSRPHVRWWFSAADAEDCAEFVAQVTPERVDQLESEGGVCILATHLGKGYTTNGVVDARVDAAIRDLGRRNGWFVPVGPLLTWLRAQRGADMSLPGAEWRRMQWRWAFDLLTRKLARRRRAA
;
A
#
# COMPACT_ATOMS: atom_id res chain seq x y z
N ARG A 1 12.91 5.28 4.44
CA ARG A 1 11.62 5.74 4.94
C ARG A 1 10.53 5.11 4.11
N ASN A 2 9.64 4.33 4.73
CA ASN A 2 8.50 3.80 4.01
C ASN A 2 7.59 4.97 3.62
N LEU A 3 7.29 5.08 2.33
CA LEU A 3 6.33 6.04 1.81
C LEU A 3 5.01 5.30 1.56
N THR A 4 3.92 5.88 2.05
CA THR A 4 2.57 5.36 1.79
C THR A 4 1.90 6.18 0.70
N PHE A 5 1.17 5.52 -0.19
CA PHE A 5 0.49 6.13 -1.32
C PHE A 5 -1.02 5.93 -1.25
N ASN A 6 -1.77 6.83 -1.87
CA ASN A 6 -3.22 6.72 -2.03
C ASN A 6 -3.59 5.93 -3.30
N ASP A 7 -2.88 4.83 -3.55
CA ASP A 7 -3.07 3.95 -4.69
C ASP A 7 -2.80 2.50 -4.24
N LEU A 8 -3.60 1.55 -4.70
CA LEU A 8 -3.39 0.14 -4.37
C LEU A 8 -2.11 -0.39 -5.03
N ASN A 9 -1.82 0.03 -6.27
CA ASN A 9 -0.63 -0.43 -6.99
C ASN A 9 0.63 0.29 -6.50
N VAL A 10 1.20 -0.19 -5.40
CA VAL A 10 2.42 0.42 -4.82
C VAL A 10 3.65 0.22 -5.69
N LEU A 11 3.69 -0.83 -6.52
CA LEU A 11 4.80 -1.10 -7.43
C LEU A 11 4.90 -0.04 -8.55
N LYS A 12 3.78 0.49 -9.00
CA LYS A 12 3.70 1.59 -9.98
C LYS A 12 4.41 2.86 -9.49
N HIS A 13 4.35 3.12 -8.19
CA HIS A 13 4.95 4.30 -7.56
C HIS A 13 6.35 4.07 -7.02
N ASN A 14 6.68 2.82 -6.71
CA ASN A 14 8.00 2.41 -6.24
C ASN A 14 8.44 1.12 -6.94
N PRO A 15 8.77 1.18 -8.24
CA PRO A 15 9.14 -0.01 -9.01
C PRO A 15 10.43 -0.65 -8.54
N SER A 16 11.28 0.06 -7.80
CA SER A 16 12.56 -0.44 -7.27
C SER A 16 12.42 -1.16 -5.91
N MET A 17 11.22 -1.24 -5.33
CA MET A 17 11.06 -1.93 -4.05
C MET A 17 11.21 -3.46 -4.15
N PRO A 18 11.74 -4.14 -3.13
CA PRO A 18 12.42 -3.57 -1.96
C PRO A 18 13.82 -3.07 -2.30
N TYR A 19 14.28 -2.04 -1.60
CA TYR A 19 15.59 -1.44 -1.83
C TYR A 19 16.35 -1.20 -0.53
N HIS A 20 17.66 -0.98 -0.65
CA HIS A 20 18.56 -0.60 0.44
C HIS A 20 18.71 0.91 0.54
N ASP A 21 18.75 1.43 1.76
CA ASP A 21 19.18 2.79 2.05
C ASP A 21 20.52 2.73 2.83
N PRO A 22 21.66 3.03 2.21
CA PRO A 22 22.97 2.97 2.86
C PRO A 22 23.09 3.92 4.06
N SER A 23 22.31 4.99 4.11
CA SER A 23 22.27 5.92 5.25
C SER A 23 21.57 5.33 6.48
N ARG A 24 20.92 4.16 6.34
CA ARG A 24 20.14 3.47 7.38
C ARG A 24 20.44 1.97 7.39
N PRO A 25 21.67 1.58 7.71
CA PRO A 25 22.14 0.19 7.58
C PRO A 25 21.45 -0.78 8.52
N HIS A 26 20.79 -0.28 9.59
CA HIS A 26 19.99 -1.09 10.53
C HIS A 26 18.64 -1.56 9.97
N VAL A 27 18.17 -0.95 8.87
CA VAL A 27 16.97 -1.38 8.14
C VAL A 27 17.38 -2.12 6.89
N ARG A 28 17.14 -3.43 6.88
CA ARG A 28 17.59 -4.29 5.78
C ARG A 28 16.92 -3.96 4.45
N TRP A 29 15.60 -3.73 4.47
CA TRP A 29 14.82 -3.46 3.27
C TRP A 29 13.77 -2.40 3.49
N TRP A 30 13.62 -1.53 2.50
CA TRP A 30 12.57 -0.52 2.41
C TRP A 30 11.59 -0.87 1.31
N PHE A 31 10.32 -0.61 1.53
CA PHE A 31 9.25 -0.79 0.57
C PHE A 31 8.16 0.25 0.78
N SER A 32 7.23 0.39 -0.17
CA SER A 32 6.06 1.26 -0.08
C SER A 32 4.80 0.46 0.18
N ALA A 33 3.80 1.12 0.77
CA ALA A 33 2.49 0.55 1.04
C ALA A 33 1.39 1.53 0.62
N ALA A 34 0.22 1.04 0.28
CA ALA A 34 -1.01 1.82 0.27
C ALA A 34 -1.43 2.09 1.72
N ASP A 35 -2.00 3.25 1.97
CA ASP A 35 -2.38 3.69 3.31
C ASP A 35 -3.90 3.61 3.50
N ALA A 36 -4.33 2.93 4.56
CA ALA A 36 -5.70 2.89 5.01
C ALA A 36 -5.70 2.90 6.55
N GLU A 37 -5.67 4.09 7.14
CA GLU A 37 -5.45 4.25 8.57
C GLU A 37 -6.50 3.55 9.44
N ASP A 38 -7.75 3.51 8.96
CA ASP A 38 -8.90 2.96 9.68
C ASP A 38 -9.84 2.15 8.76
N CYS A 39 -10.92 1.63 9.33
CA CYS A 39 -11.94 0.87 8.62
C CYS A 39 -12.56 1.66 7.45
N ALA A 40 -12.87 2.94 7.64
CA ALA A 40 -13.51 3.76 6.60
C ALA A 40 -12.56 4.00 5.43
N GLU A 41 -11.28 4.25 5.71
CA GLU A 41 -10.25 4.38 4.68
C GLU A 41 -9.98 3.04 3.97
N PHE A 42 -9.97 1.92 4.71
CA PHE A 42 -9.85 0.59 4.10
C PHE A 42 -10.97 0.33 3.08
N VAL A 43 -12.21 0.53 3.47
CA VAL A 43 -13.38 0.34 2.58
C VAL A 43 -13.31 1.28 1.37
N ALA A 44 -12.85 2.52 1.56
CA ALA A 44 -12.67 3.48 0.47
C ALA A 44 -11.50 3.14 -0.47
N GLN A 45 -10.48 2.42 0.02
CA GLN A 45 -9.34 1.98 -0.78
C GLN A 45 -9.62 0.67 -1.52
N VAL A 46 -10.24 -0.30 -0.86
CA VAL A 46 -10.44 -1.65 -1.39
C VAL A 46 -11.85 -1.74 -2.01
N THR A 47 -12.07 -0.99 -3.09
CA THR A 47 -13.29 -1.10 -3.88
C THR A 47 -13.10 -2.05 -5.07
N PRO A 48 -14.16 -2.69 -5.60
CA PRO A 48 -14.06 -3.57 -6.76
C PRO A 48 -13.33 -2.90 -7.94
N GLU A 49 -13.65 -1.64 -8.26
CA GLU A 49 -13.07 -0.92 -9.39
C GLU A 49 -11.56 -0.70 -9.23
N ARG A 50 -11.12 -0.42 -8.01
CA ARG A 50 -9.68 -0.23 -7.73
C ARG A 50 -8.92 -1.55 -7.74
N VAL A 51 -9.56 -2.63 -7.32
CA VAL A 51 -8.98 -3.98 -7.41
C VAL A 51 -8.93 -4.43 -8.86
N ASP A 52 -9.98 -4.19 -9.66
CA ASP A 52 -9.99 -4.45 -11.11
C ASP A 52 -8.86 -3.69 -11.82
N GLN A 53 -8.63 -2.43 -11.44
CA GLN A 53 -7.52 -1.64 -11.96
C GLN A 53 -6.17 -2.27 -11.57
N LEU A 54 -5.98 -2.68 -10.31
CA LEU A 54 -4.77 -3.34 -9.84
C LEU A 54 -4.48 -4.63 -10.63
N GLU A 55 -5.49 -5.45 -10.85
CA GLU A 55 -5.40 -6.69 -11.63
C GLU A 55 -5.02 -6.38 -13.09
N SER A 56 -5.68 -5.42 -13.72
CA SER A 56 -5.41 -5.04 -15.11
C SER A 56 -3.99 -4.45 -15.30
N GLU A 57 -3.48 -3.75 -14.30
CA GLU A 57 -2.12 -3.21 -14.29
C GLU A 57 -1.04 -4.29 -13.98
N GLY A 58 -1.42 -5.46 -13.49
CA GLY A 58 -0.48 -6.50 -13.05
C GLY A 58 0.40 -6.04 -11.89
N GLY A 59 -0.18 -5.32 -10.92
CA GLY A 59 0.53 -4.62 -9.87
C GLY A 59 0.70 -5.41 -8.57
N VAL A 60 1.22 -4.72 -7.56
CA VAL A 60 1.39 -5.21 -6.19
C VAL A 60 0.69 -4.26 -5.23
N CYS A 61 -0.14 -4.82 -4.35
CA CYS A 61 -0.72 -4.13 -3.22
C CYS A 61 -0.09 -4.61 -1.91
N ILE A 62 0.44 -3.67 -1.12
CA ILE A 62 0.75 -3.86 0.29
C ILE A 62 -0.04 -2.80 1.03
N LEU A 63 -1.05 -3.20 1.80
CA LEU A 63 -1.93 -2.27 2.50
C LEU A 63 -1.52 -2.15 3.97
N ALA A 64 -1.20 -0.93 4.40
CA ALA A 64 -0.93 -0.61 5.80
C ALA A 64 -2.23 -0.13 6.47
N THR A 65 -2.65 -0.80 7.54
CA THR A 65 -3.87 -0.44 8.28
C THR A 65 -3.75 -0.73 9.77
N HIS A 66 -4.65 -0.15 10.55
CA HIS A 66 -4.78 -0.39 12.00
C HIS A 66 -6.08 -1.12 12.30
N LEU A 67 -6.05 -2.45 12.45
CA LEU A 67 -7.23 -3.29 12.67
C LEU A 67 -8.04 -2.93 13.93
N GLY A 68 -7.44 -2.25 14.91
CA GLY A 68 -8.14 -1.73 16.09
C GLY A 68 -9.01 -0.49 15.84
N LYS A 69 -8.97 0.10 14.62
CA LYS A 69 -9.69 1.34 14.32
C LYS A 69 -10.97 1.06 13.51
N GLY A 70 -12.03 0.66 14.22
CA GLY A 70 -13.38 0.56 13.66
C GLY A 70 -13.68 -0.67 12.79
N TYR A 71 -12.78 -1.66 12.74
CA TYR A 71 -13.00 -2.88 11.97
C TYR A 71 -13.98 -3.85 12.64
N THR A 72 -14.11 -3.75 13.96
CA THR A 72 -15.05 -4.56 14.74
C THR A 72 -15.80 -3.71 15.74
N THR A 73 -17.07 -4.06 15.99
CA THR A 73 -17.90 -3.47 17.06
C THR A 73 -18.55 -4.63 17.80
N ASN A 74 -18.36 -4.69 19.13
CA ASN A 74 -18.89 -5.76 19.98
C ASN A 74 -18.54 -7.18 19.47
N GLY A 75 -17.33 -7.38 18.96
CA GLY A 75 -16.87 -8.68 18.43
C GLY A 75 -17.38 -9.02 17.02
N VAL A 76 -18.17 -8.15 16.40
CA VAL A 76 -18.69 -8.33 15.03
C VAL A 76 -17.88 -7.49 14.05
N VAL A 77 -17.41 -8.10 12.96
CA VAL A 77 -16.68 -7.40 11.88
C VAL A 77 -17.63 -6.47 11.13
N ASP A 78 -17.16 -5.28 10.75
CA ASP A 78 -17.90 -4.35 9.89
C ASP A 78 -18.30 -5.06 8.57
N ALA A 79 -19.58 -5.02 8.22
CA ALA A 79 -20.12 -5.75 7.06
C ALA A 79 -19.45 -5.33 5.73
N ARG A 80 -18.98 -4.08 5.61
CA ARG A 80 -18.30 -3.58 4.40
C ARG A 80 -16.89 -4.16 4.29
N VAL A 81 -16.20 -4.33 5.43
CA VAL A 81 -14.90 -5.01 5.48
C VAL A 81 -15.05 -6.48 5.13
N ASP A 82 -16.05 -7.17 5.71
CA ASP A 82 -16.33 -8.57 5.39
C ASP A 82 -16.62 -8.75 3.89
N ALA A 83 -17.45 -7.88 3.31
CA ALA A 83 -17.74 -7.90 1.88
C ALA A 83 -16.50 -7.69 1.02
N ALA A 84 -15.65 -6.71 1.35
CA ALA A 84 -14.41 -6.44 0.62
C ALA A 84 -13.42 -7.62 0.70
N ILE A 85 -13.26 -8.23 1.87
CA ILE A 85 -12.39 -9.40 2.04
C ILE A 85 -12.92 -10.62 1.27
N ARG A 86 -14.26 -10.84 1.27
CA ARG A 86 -14.86 -11.91 0.47
C ARG A 86 -14.72 -11.68 -1.03
N ASP A 87 -14.81 -10.44 -1.50
CA ASP A 87 -14.57 -10.11 -2.89
C ASP A 87 -13.11 -10.41 -3.26
N LEU A 88 -12.13 -9.95 -2.47
CA LEU A 88 -10.72 -10.27 -2.66
C LEU A 88 -10.48 -11.78 -2.71
N GLY A 89 -11.11 -12.55 -1.81
CA GLY A 89 -10.96 -14.01 -1.78
C GLY A 89 -11.47 -14.76 -3.02
N ARG A 90 -12.26 -14.10 -3.89
CA ARG A 90 -12.71 -14.65 -5.18
C ARG A 90 -11.82 -14.27 -6.36
N ARG A 91 -10.88 -13.34 -6.15
CA ARG A 91 -10.00 -12.82 -7.18
C ARG A 91 -8.85 -13.76 -7.48
N ASN A 92 -8.35 -13.72 -8.72
CA ASN A 92 -7.16 -14.47 -9.11
C ASN A 92 -5.88 -13.72 -8.70
N GLY A 93 -5.68 -13.54 -7.41
CA GLY A 93 -4.56 -12.86 -6.81
C GLY A 93 -3.62 -13.79 -6.02
N TRP A 94 -2.36 -13.43 -5.95
CA TRP A 94 -1.41 -14.12 -5.09
C TRP A 94 -1.39 -13.46 -3.70
N PHE A 95 -2.15 -14.01 -2.77
CA PHE A 95 -2.30 -13.48 -1.41
C PHE A 95 -1.27 -14.13 -0.47
N VAL A 96 -0.28 -13.35 -0.07
CA VAL A 96 0.85 -13.84 0.73
C VAL A 96 1.28 -12.83 1.79
N PRO A 97 1.96 -13.24 2.86
CA PRO A 97 2.63 -12.32 3.77
C PRO A 97 3.65 -11.44 3.05
N VAL A 98 3.91 -10.24 3.57
CA VAL A 98 4.82 -9.26 2.95
C VAL A 98 6.24 -9.81 2.77
N GLY A 99 6.76 -10.61 3.72
CA GLY A 99 8.10 -11.19 3.64
C GLY A 99 8.33 -12.03 2.37
N PRO A 100 7.52 -13.06 2.10
CA PRO A 100 7.58 -13.84 0.85
C PRO A 100 7.44 -12.97 -0.40
N LEU A 101 6.52 -12.00 -0.42
CA LEU A 101 6.35 -11.07 -1.54
C LEU A 101 7.63 -10.27 -1.83
N LEU A 102 8.24 -9.67 -0.81
CA LEU A 102 9.47 -8.89 -0.97
C LEU A 102 10.65 -9.78 -1.41
N THR A 103 10.72 -11.02 -0.92
CA THR A 103 11.73 -11.99 -1.36
C THR A 103 11.57 -12.33 -2.82
N TRP A 104 10.34 -12.56 -3.28
CA TRP A 104 10.04 -12.82 -4.69
C TRP A 104 10.39 -11.61 -5.57
N LEU A 105 9.98 -10.40 -5.20
CA LEU A 105 10.32 -9.17 -5.93
C LEU A 105 11.84 -8.98 -6.07
N ARG A 106 12.62 -9.28 -5.03
CA ARG A 106 14.08 -9.27 -5.11
C ARG A 106 14.62 -10.26 -6.13
N ALA A 107 14.15 -11.50 -6.06
CA ALA A 107 14.60 -12.56 -6.95
C ALA A 107 14.35 -12.22 -8.43
N GLN A 108 13.23 -11.56 -8.75
CA GLN A 108 12.93 -11.13 -10.12
C GLN A 108 13.89 -10.05 -10.65
N ARG A 109 14.53 -9.29 -9.79
CA ARG A 109 15.39 -8.16 -10.18
C ARG A 109 16.89 -8.47 -10.19
N GLY A 110 17.29 -9.55 -9.56
CA GLY A 110 18.64 -10.10 -9.67
C GLY A 110 19.76 -9.35 -8.92
N ALA A 111 19.50 -8.22 -8.24
CA ALA A 111 20.53 -7.47 -7.53
C ALA A 111 20.00 -6.69 -6.33
N ASP A 112 20.89 -6.39 -5.39
CA ASP A 112 20.65 -5.45 -4.30
C ASP A 112 20.55 -4.03 -4.88
N MET A 113 19.35 -3.47 -4.87
CA MET A 113 19.09 -2.14 -5.42
C MET A 113 19.23 -1.08 -4.34
N SER A 114 20.19 -0.17 -4.54
CA SER A 114 20.10 1.16 -3.92
C SER A 114 19.22 2.04 -4.77
N LEU A 115 18.36 2.84 -4.14
CA LEU A 115 17.43 3.70 -4.86
C LEU A 115 18.18 4.91 -5.47
N PRO A 116 18.13 5.15 -6.79
CA PRO A 116 18.69 6.33 -7.39
C PRO A 116 18.11 7.62 -6.79
N GLY A 117 18.94 8.64 -6.55
CA GLY A 117 18.50 9.87 -5.89
C GLY A 117 17.38 10.62 -6.63
N ALA A 118 17.31 10.49 -7.96
CA ALA A 118 16.22 11.06 -8.75
C ALA A 118 14.88 10.34 -8.50
N GLU A 119 14.89 9.02 -8.42
CA GLU A 119 13.72 8.19 -8.12
C GLU A 119 13.23 8.44 -6.69
N TRP A 120 14.17 8.53 -5.72
CA TRP A 120 13.86 8.91 -4.35
C TRP A 120 13.15 10.27 -4.27
N ARG A 121 13.65 11.30 -4.97
CA ARG A 121 13.01 12.63 -5.01
C ARG A 121 11.62 12.56 -5.62
N ARG A 122 11.44 11.83 -6.73
CA ARG A 122 10.13 11.64 -7.37
C ARG A 122 9.12 11.01 -6.40
N MET A 123 9.50 9.98 -5.66
CA MET A 123 8.64 9.34 -4.66
C MET A 123 8.29 10.29 -3.50
N GLN A 124 9.24 11.09 -3.02
CA GLN A 124 9.00 12.07 -1.97
C GLN A 124 7.97 13.13 -2.43
N TRP A 125 8.10 13.65 -3.65
CA TRP A 125 7.15 14.61 -4.21
C TRP A 125 5.74 13.99 -4.37
N ARG A 126 5.64 12.77 -4.86
CA ARG A 126 4.38 12.05 -4.95
C ARG A 126 3.74 11.86 -3.58
N TRP A 127 4.50 11.39 -2.61
CA TRP A 127 4.04 11.23 -1.24
C TRP A 127 3.55 12.56 -0.63
N ALA A 128 4.30 13.65 -0.81
CA ALA A 128 3.92 14.97 -0.32
C ALA A 128 2.59 15.44 -0.94
N PHE A 129 2.42 15.23 -2.23
CA PHE A 129 1.18 15.54 -2.94
C PHE A 129 0.00 14.71 -2.41
N ASP A 130 0.16 13.41 -2.27
CA ASP A 130 -0.87 12.52 -1.72
C ASP A 130 -1.24 12.89 -0.28
N LEU A 131 -0.26 13.30 0.53
CA LEU A 131 -0.51 13.78 1.90
C LEU A 131 -1.33 15.07 1.92
N LEU A 132 -1.03 16.02 1.03
CA LEU A 132 -1.78 17.28 0.93
C LEU A 132 -3.23 17.03 0.48
N THR A 133 -3.42 16.21 -0.54
CA THR A 133 -4.77 15.90 -1.05
C THR A 133 -5.63 15.19 -0.01
N ARG A 134 -5.06 14.25 0.75
CA ARG A 134 -5.74 13.57 1.87
C ARG A 134 -6.12 14.55 2.98
N LYS A 135 -5.22 15.44 3.39
CA LYS A 135 -5.51 16.46 4.42
C LYS A 135 -6.66 17.39 3.97
N LEU A 136 -6.68 17.81 2.72
CA LEU A 136 -7.74 18.65 2.17
C LEU A 136 -9.08 17.91 2.12
N ALA A 137 -9.08 16.64 1.70
CA ALA A 137 -10.29 15.80 1.68
C ALA A 137 -10.86 15.56 3.09
N ARG A 138 -10.00 15.31 4.09
CA ARG A 138 -10.43 15.16 5.50
C ARG A 138 -11.05 16.45 6.04
N ARG A 139 -10.49 17.63 5.74
CA ARG A 139 -11.06 18.92 6.16
C ARG A 139 -12.45 19.16 5.57
N ARG A 140 -12.66 18.80 4.29
CA ARG A 140 -13.97 18.94 3.61
C ARG A 140 -15.04 18.00 4.18
N ARG A 141 -14.66 16.87 4.77
CA ARG A 141 -15.60 15.93 5.42
C ARG A 141 -15.96 16.33 6.85
N ALA A 142 -15.13 17.16 7.49
CA ALA A 142 -15.32 17.63 8.86
C ALA A 142 -16.05 18.99 8.95
N ALA A 143 -16.24 19.67 7.83
CA ALA A 143 -17.01 20.91 7.68
C ALA A 143 -18.43 20.63 7.15
#